data_575b8cba85655209d3680df75654da32
#
_entry.id   575b8cba85655209d3680df75654da32
#
_cell.length_a   1.000
_cell.length_b   1.000
_cell.length_c   1.000
_cell.angle_alpha   90.00
_cell.angle_beta   90.00
_cell.angle_gamma   90.00
#
_symmetry.space_group_name_H-M   'P 1'
#
loop_
_entity.id
_entity.type
_entity.pdbx_description
1 polymer ?
#
loop_
_entity_poly.entity_id
_entity_poly.type
_entity_poly.pdbx_seq_one_letter_code
_entity_poly.pdbx_strand_id
1 'polypeptide(L)'
;MTYDYIILGAGITGLTLLKKMRQKGIANIMAIEAEKEAGGLCRTFYVDGHACDIGGHFFQTKFKDVEDFVFASFPKEKMYQIDPRISKISIEGMDVDYPLESNLWQLPIDKQIKYLISVIRNGEALGKPEPKNYEEWIRWKLGDKICDGYLIPYNIKLWGIQPSEMDVDWLYKIPRIEVEDVLRYSLERQQDVEKYPCHNRRSEERR
;
A
#
# COMPACT_ATOMS: atom_id res chain seq x y z
N MET A 1 19.40 -38.27 -9.43
CA MET A 1 19.79 -36.97 -10.04
C MET A 1 20.30 -36.09 -8.93
N THR A 2 21.46 -35.46 -9.11
CA THR A 2 22.05 -34.55 -8.12
C THR A 2 21.91 -33.12 -8.68
N TYR A 3 21.40 -32.19 -7.89
CA TYR A 3 21.30 -30.77 -8.26
C TYR A 3 22.30 -29.97 -7.45
N ASP A 4 22.94 -28.97 -8.06
CA ASP A 4 23.86 -28.07 -7.38
C ASP A 4 23.07 -27.05 -6.52
N TYR A 5 21.86 -26.70 -6.95
CA TYR A 5 20.97 -25.76 -6.25
C TYR A 5 19.53 -26.25 -6.27
N ILE A 6 18.85 -26.09 -5.13
CA ILE A 6 17.42 -26.35 -5.00
C ILE A 6 16.78 -25.07 -4.44
N ILE A 7 15.79 -24.53 -5.16
CA ILE A 7 15.00 -23.38 -4.74
C ILE A 7 13.69 -23.91 -4.16
N LEU A 8 13.40 -23.56 -2.91
CA LEU A 8 12.15 -23.92 -2.25
C LEU A 8 11.13 -22.81 -2.44
N GLY A 9 10.03 -23.15 -3.13
CA GLY A 9 8.96 -22.25 -3.51
C GLY A 9 9.13 -21.65 -4.91
N ALA A 10 8.08 -21.79 -5.74
CA ALA A 10 8.00 -21.22 -7.08
C ALA A 10 7.05 -19.99 -7.13
N GLY A 11 7.06 -19.16 -6.09
CA GLY A 11 6.49 -17.82 -6.14
C GLY A 11 7.39 -16.87 -6.95
N ILE A 12 7.00 -15.60 -7.04
CA ILE A 12 7.73 -14.60 -7.85
C ILE A 12 9.21 -14.50 -7.50
N THR A 13 9.58 -14.62 -6.24
CA THR A 13 10.96 -14.59 -5.76
C THR A 13 11.75 -15.80 -6.27
N GLY A 14 11.24 -17.02 -6.06
CA GLY A 14 11.89 -18.25 -6.49
C GLY A 14 12.03 -18.35 -8.00
N LEU A 15 11.00 -17.98 -8.74
CA LEU A 15 11.01 -17.95 -10.21
C LEU A 15 12.00 -16.90 -10.76
N THR A 16 12.07 -15.74 -10.13
CA THR A 16 13.04 -14.70 -10.50
C THR A 16 14.47 -15.18 -10.26
N LEU A 17 14.74 -15.79 -9.11
CA LEU A 17 16.03 -16.37 -8.78
C LEU A 17 16.42 -17.45 -9.79
N LEU A 18 15.51 -18.40 -10.07
CA LEU A 18 15.73 -19.46 -11.07
C LEU A 18 16.10 -18.88 -12.43
N LYS A 19 15.33 -17.88 -12.91
CA LYS A 19 15.60 -17.21 -14.19
C LYS A 19 16.96 -16.51 -14.21
N LYS A 20 17.29 -15.74 -13.16
CA LYS A 20 18.58 -15.04 -13.05
C LYS A 20 19.76 -16.00 -12.99
N MET A 21 19.64 -17.11 -12.26
CA MET A 21 20.70 -18.14 -12.18
C MET A 21 20.91 -18.81 -13.54
N ARG A 22 19.84 -19.16 -14.26
CA ARG A 22 19.94 -19.70 -15.63
C ARG A 22 20.57 -18.72 -16.60
N GLN A 23 20.24 -17.42 -16.51
CA GLN A 23 20.88 -16.38 -17.32
C GLN A 23 22.39 -16.26 -17.06
N LYS A 24 22.85 -16.64 -15.86
CA LYS A 24 24.29 -16.72 -15.50
C LYS A 24 24.95 -18.04 -15.86
N GLY A 25 24.27 -18.93 -16.61
CA GLY A 25 24.82 -20.19 -17.04
C GLY A 25 24.70 -21.33 -16.01
N ILE A 26 24.05 -21.15 -14.89
CA ILE A 26 23.81 -22.19 -13.90
C ILE A 26 22.68 -23.08 -14.39
N ALA A 27 23.01 -24.26 -14.90
CA ALA A 27 22.05 -25.18 -15.54
C ALA A 27 21.49 -26.22 -14.55
N ASN A 28 22.32 -26.71 -13.62
CA ASN A 28 21.95 -27.80 -12.72
C ASN A 28 21.21 -27.27 -11.47
N ILE A 29 20.02 -26.76 -11.71
CA ILE A 29 19.17 -26.11 -10.71
C ILE A 29 17.73 -26.59 -10.82
N MET A 30 17.06 -26.81 -9.69
CA MET A 30 15.68 -27.21 -9.59
C MET A 30 14.90 -26.26 -8.65
N ALA A 31 13.65 -25.97 -8.99
CA ALA A 31 12.70 -25.33 -8.08
C ALA A 31 11.63 -26.35 -7.66
N ILE A 32 11.28 -26.36 -6.39
CA ILE A 32 10.24 -27.23 -5.79
C ILE A 32 9.13 -26.32 -5.29
N GLU A 33 7.90 -26.63 -5.67
CA GLU A 33 6.69 -25.95 -5.24
C GLU A 33 5.76 -26.91 -4.48
N ALA A 34 5.19 -26.43 -3.38
CA ALA A 34 4.25 -27.23 -2.56
C ALA A 34 2.87 -27.33 -3.20
N GLU A 35 2.49 -26.29 -3.94
CA GLU A 35 1.22 -26.21 -4.62
C GLU A 35 1.26 -26.87 -6.01
N LYS A 36 0.09 -27.13 -6.58
CA LYS A 36 -0.05 -27.73 -7.93
C LYS A 36 0.47 -26.82 -9.04
N GLU A 37 0.50 -25.50 -8.79
CA GLU A 37 0.88 -24.49 -9.78
C GLU A 37 1.88 -23.51 -9.20
N ALA A 38 2.84 -23.10 -10.02
CA ALA A 38 3.77 -22.03 -9.69
C ALA A 38 3.09 -20.66 -9.70
N GLY A 39 3.69 -19.68 -9.02
CA GLY A 39 3.22 -18.29 -8.99
C GLY A 39 3.02 -17.74 -7.58
N GLY A 40 2.87 -18.59 -6.57
CA GLY A 40 2.68 -18.17 -5.19
C GLY A 40 1.45 -17.27 -5.04
N LEU A 41 1.60 -16.10 -4.41
CA LEU A 41 0.52 -15.12 -4.25
C LEU A 41 0.08 -14.44 -5.55
N CYS A 42 0.88 -14.53 -6.62
CA CYS A 42 0.53 -13.98 -7.94
C CYS A 42 -0.35 -14.94 -8.78
N ARG A 43 -0.83 -16.03 -8.20
CA ARG A 43 -1.75 -16.95 -8.89
C ARG A 43 -3.15 -16.36 -8.96
N THR A 44 -3.81 -16.66 -10.09
CA THR A 44 -5.23 -16.40 -10.31
C THR A 44 -5.97 -17.72 -10.31
N PHE A 45 -7.08 -17.81 -9.61
CA PHE A 45 -7.99 -18.94 -9.67
C PHE A 45 -9.35 -18.51 -10.24
N TYR A 46 -10.14 -19.46 -10.68
CA TYR A 46 -11.44 -19.19 -11.29
C TYR A 46 -12.56 -19.72 -10.43
N VAL A 47 -13.55 -18.87 -10.16
CA VAL A 47 -14.80 -19.25 -9.47
C VAL A 47 -15.96 -18.87 -10.39
N ASP A 48 -16.75 -19.85 -10.80
CA ASP A 48 -17.88 -19.68 -11.71
C ASP A 48 -17.53 -18.88 -12.99
N GLY A 49 -16.33 -19.13 -13.54
CA GLY A 49 -15.81 -18.44 -14.73
C GLY A 49 -15.21 -17.05 -14.49
N HIS A 50 -15.23 -16.56 -13.26
CA HIS A 50 -14.62 -15.27 -12.89
C HIS A 50 -13.20 -15.46 -12.38
N ALA A 51 -12.26 -14.65 -12.89
CA ALA A 51 -10.89 -14.63 -12.44
C ALA A 51 -10.79 -13.96 -11.06
N CYS A 52 -10.21 -14.70 -10.11
CA CYS A 52 -9.99 -14.24 -8.74
C CYS A 52 -8.51 -14.36 -8.40
N ASP A 53 -7.87 -13.28 -8.08
CA ASP A 53 -6.49 -13.28 -7.58
C ASP A 53 -6.46 -13.55 -6.07
N ILE A 54 -5.41 -14.22 -5.59
CA ILE A 54 -5.20 -14.45 -4.15
C ILE A 54 -5.05 -13.11 -3.41
N GLY A 55 -4.56 -12.08 -4.09
CA GLY A 55 -4.52 -10.70 -3.63
C GLY A 55 -4.35 -9.78 -4.82
N GLY A 56 -4.88 -8.55 -4.75
CA GLY A 56 -4.68 -7.55 -5.80
C GLY A 56 -3.21 -7.16 -5.90
N HIS A 57 -2.52 -7.57 -6.95
CA HIS A 57 -1.11 -7.31 -7.18
C HIS A 57 -0.94 -6.35 -8.35
N PHE A 58 -0.75 -5.07 -8.02
CA PHE A 58 -0.33 -4.08 -9.00
C PHE A 58 1.19 -4.05 -9.07
N PHE A 59 1.76 -4.30 -10.26
CA PHE A 59 3.17 -4.12 -10.45
C PHE A 59 3.51 -2.63 -10.40
N GLN A 60 4.37 -2.27 -9.49
CA GLN A 60 4.92 -0.92 -9.34
C GLN A 60 6.36 -1.01 -8.85
N THR A 61 7.26 -0.28 -9.51
CA THR A 61 8.66 -0.20 -9.09
C THR A 61 9.23 1.18 -9.43
N LYS A 62 10.17 1.63 -8.60
CA LYS A 62 11.02 2.80 -8.87
C LYS A 62 12.37 2.41 -9.50
N PHE A 63 12.65 1.13 -9.64
CA PHE A 63 13.91 0.63 -10.15
C PHE A 63 13.75 0.27 -11.62
N LYS A 64 14.49 0.98 -12.48
CA LYS A 64 14.44 0.81 -13.93
C LYS A 64 14.87 -0.59 -14.37
N ASP A 65 15.88 -1.17 -13.75
CA ASP A 65 16.35 -2.51 -14.03
C ASP A 65 15.31 -3.60 -13.69
N VAL A 66 14.51 -3.36 -12.63
CA VAL A 66 13.37 -4.24 -12.27
C VAL A 66 12.25 -4.09 -13.29
N GLU A 67 11.93 -2.86 -13.70
CA GLU A 67 10.96 -2.59 -14.75
C GLU A 67 11.33 -3.30 -16.06
N ASP A 68 12.56 -3.13 -16.51
CA ASP A 68 13.08 -3.74 -17.74
C ASP A 68 13.06 -5.27 -17.67
N PHE A 69 13.44 -5.84 -16.51
CA PHE A 69 13.38 -7.29 -16.29
C PHE A 69 11.96 -7.84 -16.38
N VAL A 70 10.97 -7.14 -15.81
CA VAL A 70 9.57 -7.56 -15.87
C VAL A 70 9.03 -7.45 -17.27
N PHE A 71 9.22 -6.30 -17.95
CA PHE A 71 8.69 -6.09 -19.30
C PHE A 71 9.42 -6.90 -20.38
N ALA A 72 10.63 -7.35 -20.16
CA ALA A 72 11.28 -8.35 -21.01
C ALA A 72 10.58 -9.72 -20.97
N SER A 73 9.78 -9.98 -19.93
CA SER A 73 9.03 -11.23 -19.77
C SER A 73 7.53 -11.09 -20.04
N PHE A 74 6.99 -9.92 -19.73
CA PHE A 74 5.58 -9.58 -19.85
C PHE A 74 5.45 -8.31 -20.70
N PRO A 75 5.21 -8.43 -22.03
CA PRO A 75 5.07 -7.28 -22.90
C PRO A 75 3.99 -6.31 -22.39
N LYS A 76 4.29 -5.02 -22.43
CA LYS A 76 3.38 -3.96 -21.92
C LYS A 76 1.99 -4.01 -22.57
N GLU A 77 1.92 -4.45 -23.81
CA GLU A 77 0.68 -4.55 -24.60
C GLU A 77 -0.28 -5.62 -24.04
N LYS A 78 0.24 -6.54 -23.21
CA LYS A 78 -0.56 -7.57 -22.53
C LYS A 78 -0.90 -7.21 -21.09
N MET A 79 -0.54 -6.00 -20.64
CA MET A 79 -0.77 -5.53 -19.28
C MET A 79 -1.81 -4.41 -19.29
N TYR A 80 -2.75 -4.46 -18.36
CA TYR A 80 -3.66 -3.36 -18.13
C TYR A 80 -2.97 -2.29 -17.30
N GLN A 81 -3.05 -1.05 -17.78
CA GLN A 81 -2.62 0.09 -17.03
C GLN A 81 -3.82 0.75 -16.34
N ILE A 82 -3.78 0.83 -15.01
CA ILE A 82 -4.81 1.51 -14.24
C ILE A 82 -4.35 2.94 -13.98
N ASP A 83 -5.03 3.91 -14.60
CA ASP A 83 -4.70 5.32 -14.50
C ASP A 83 -5.90 6.24 -14.75
N PRO A 84 -6.24 7.07 -13.76
CA PRO A 84 -5.72 7.08 -12.40
C PRO A 84 -6.21 5.90 -11.57
N ARG A 85 -5.42 5.46 -10.59
CA ARG A 85 -5.92 4.54 -9.56
C ARG A 85 -6.82 5.31 -8.61
N ILE A 86 -8.11 4.99 -8.63
CA ILE A 86 -9.10 5.56 -7.72
C ILE A 86 -9.30 4.60 -6.56
N SER A 87 -9.07 5.08 -5.35
CA SER A 87 -9.36 4.34 -4.12
C SER A 87 -10.34 5.14 -3.27
N LYS A 88 -11.32 4.47 -2.72
CA LYS A 88 -12.32 5.06 -1.83
C LYS A 88 -12.20 4.50 -0.44
N ILE A 89 -12.55 5.30 0.54
CA ILE A 89 -12.66 4.93 1.94
C ILE A 89 -14.14 5.02 2.30
N SER A 90 -14.72 3.90 2.72
CA SER A 90 -16.08 3.91 3.26
C SER A 90 -16.01 4.25 4.75
N ILE A 91 -16.54 5.39 5.13
CA ILE A 91 -16.53 5.92 6.49
C ILE A 91 -17.88 6.51 6.85
N GLU A 92 -18.45 6.09 7.97
CA GLU A 92 -19.74 6.57 8.47
C GLU A 92 -20.88 6.53 7.41
N GLY A 93 -20.86 5.50 6.55
CA GLY A 93 -21.85 5.29 5.48
C GLY A 93 -21.64 6.15 4.23
N MET A 94 -20.48 6.77 4.08
CA MET A 94 -20.11 7.59 2.92
C MET A 94 -18.82 7.12 2.29
N ASP A 95 -18.68 7.28 0.98
CA ASP A 95 -17.46 7.02 0.25
C ASP A 95 -16.68 8.31 0.04
N VAL A 96 -15.49 8.38 0.65
CA VAL A 96 -14.56 9.50 0.56
C VAL A 96 -13.34 9.07 -0.23
N ASP A 97 -12.76 9.95 -1.01
CA ASP A 97 -11.54 9.67 -1.75
C ASP A 97 -10.35 9.45 -0.80
N TYR A 98 -9.47 8.51 -1.18
CA TYR A 98 -8.22 8.26 -0.49
C TYR A 98 -7.14 9.28 -0.92
N PRO A 99 -6.33 9.80 0.01
CA PRO A 99 -6.33 9.55 1.44
C PRO A 99 -7.35 10.41 2.20
N LEU A 100 -7.86 9.90 3.34
CA LEU A 100 -8.95 10.54 4.09
C LEU A 100 -8.59 11.95 4.56
N GLU A 101 -7.39 12.11 5.12
CA GLU A 101 -6.89 13.38 5.69
C GLU A 101 -6.80 14.51 4.65
N SER A 102 -6.63 14.16 3.40
CA SER A 102 -6.62 15.14 2.29
C SER A 102 -8.00 15.38 1.67
N ASN A 103 -8.99 14.57 2.05
CA ASN A 103 -10.33 14.59 1.44
C ASN A 103 -11.46 14.77 2.46
N LEU A 104 -11.15 15.28 3.66
CA LEU A 104 -12.14 15.58 4.69
C LEU A 104 -13.24 16.55 4.20
N TRP A 105 -12.93 17.38 3.20
CA TRP A 105 -13.89 18.29 2.57
C TRP A 105 -15.07 17.60 1.88
N GLN A 106 -14.98 16.30 1.60
CA GLN A 106 -16.07 15.50 1.04
C GLN A 106 -17.07 15.05 2.10
N LEU A 107 -16.75 15.19 3.39
CA LEU A 107 -17.66 14.91 4.48
C LEU A 107 -18.67 16.05 4.66
N PRO A 108 -19.89 15.79 5.22
CA PRO A 108 -20.79 16.84 5.66
C PRO A 108 -20.11 17.80 6.63
N ILE A 109 -20.46 19.09 6.55
CA ILE A 109 -19.76 20.16 7.27
C ILE A 109 -19.61 19.91 8.77
N ASP A 110 -20.66 19.39 9.43
CA ASP A 110 -20.60 19.10 10.86
C ASP A 110 -19.62 17.99 11.23
N LYS A 111 -19.46 17.01 10.33
CA LYS A 111 -18.46 15.94 10.48
C LYS A 111 -17.07 16.49 10.16
N GLN A 112 -16.93 17.23 9.07
CA GLN A 112 -15.66 17.86 8.68
C GLN A 112 -15.08 18.68 9.83
N ILE A 113 -15.90 19.52 10.48
CA ILE A 113 -15.49 20.34 11.63
C ILE A 113 -14.94 19.44 12.77
N LYS A 114 -15.63 18.34 13.10
CA LYS A 114 -15.19 17.43 14.17
C LYS A 114 -13.84 16.78 13.85
N TYR A 115 -13.65 16.36 12.59
CA TYR A 115 -12.37 15.78 12.14
C TYR A 115 -11.24 16.81 12.18
N LEU A 116 -11.48 18.02 11.64
CA LEU A 116 -10.48 19.09 11.64
C LEU A 116 -10.09 19.54 13.06
N ILE A 117 -11.04 19.67 13.96
CA ILE A 117 -10.75 19.98 15.38
C ILE A 117 -9.86 18.89 15.99
N SER A 118 -10.12 17.62 15.69
CA SER A 118 -9.30 16.51 16.19
C SER A 118 -7.88 16.58 15.64
N VAL A 119 -7.70 16.90 14.36
CA VAL A 119 -6.39 17.07 13.72
C VAL A 119 -5.62 18.24 14.34
N ILE A 120 -6.24 19.40 14.50
CA ILE A 120 -5.61 20.60 15.09
C ILE A 120 -5.16 20.37 16.54
N ARG A 121 -5.84 19.47 17.25
CA ARG A 121 -5.57 19.11 18.65
C ARG A 121 -4.78 17.81 18.80
N ASN A 122 -4.14 17.34 17.73
CA ASN A 122 -3.33 16.14 17.78
C ASN A 122 -2.08 16.33 18.66
N GLY A 123 -1.38 15.24 18.96
CA GLY A 123 -0.23 15.27 19.86
C GLY A 123 0.94 16.08 19.29
N GLU A 124 1.18 16.01 17.99
CA GLU A 124 2.23 16.76 17.30
C GLU A 124 2.00 18.28 17.38
N ALA A 125 0.78 18.73 17.03
CA ALA A 125 0.41 20.15 17.10
C ALA A 125 0.48 20.70 18.56
N LEU A 126 0.30 19.83 19.54
CA LEU A 126 0.44 20.18 20.97
C LEU A 126 1.88 20.05 21.50
N GLY A 127 2.87 19.76 20.63
CA GLY A 127 4.27 19.63 21.01
C GLY A 127 4.59 18.41 21.87
N LYS A 128 3.74 17.38 21.88
CA LYS A 128 4.02 16.13 22.59
C LYS A 128 5.12 15.32 21.90
N PRO A 129 5.93 14.56 22.62
CA PRO A 129 6.96 13.72 22.03
C PRO A 129 6.36 12.65 21.13
N GLU A 130 7.10 12.29 20.05
CA GLU A 130 6.69 11.25 19.10
C GLU A 130 6.62 9.87 19.79
N PRO A 131 5.47 9.17 19.71
CA PRO A 131 5.30 7.86 20.32
C PRO A 131 6.07 6.76 19.60
N LYS A 132 6.28 5.63 20.31
CA LYS A 132 6.95 4.43 19.79
C LYS A 132 5.99 3.30 19.45
N ASN A 133 4.72 3.43 19.75
CA ASN A 133 3.66 2.47 19.43
C ASN A 133 2.85 3.01 18.26
N TYR A 134 2.42 2.13 17.34
CA TYR A 134 1.75 2.56 16.11
C TYR A 134 0.40 3.23 16.38
N GLU A 135 -0.44 2.70 17.29
CA GLU A 135 -1.73 3.34 17.60
C GLU A 135 -1.53 4.74 18.18
N GLU A 136 -0.62 4.86 19.15
CA GLU A 136 -0.30 6.15 19.75
C GLU A 136 0.25 7.13 18.70
N TRP A 137 1.07 6.63 17.76
CA TRP A 137 1.65 7.45 16.69
C TRP A 137 0.59 7.98 15.73
N ILE A 138 -0.35 7.14 15.25
CA ILE A 138 -1.42 7.63 14.36
C ILE A 138 -2.33 8.62 15.05
N ARG A 139 -2.63 8.43 16.34
CA ARG A 139 -3.38 9.40 17.16
C ARG A 139 -2.61 10.70 17.34
N TRP A 140 -1.32 10.60 17.63
CA TRP A 140 -0.42 11.73 17.77
C TRP A 140 -0.31 12.54 16.48
N LYS A 141 -0.32 11.89 15.31
CA LYS A 141 -0.16 12.54 14.00
C LYS A 141 -1.49 13.02 13.38
N LEU A 142 -2.54 12.24 13.48
CA LEU A 142 -3.80 12.46 12.73
C LEU A 142 -5.02 12.76 13.61
N GLY A 143 -4.85 12.62 14.92
CA GLY A 143 -5.92 12.86 15.89
C GLY A 143 -6.92 11.71 16.02
N ASP A 144 -7.64 11.70 17.14
CA ASP A 144 -8.50 10.58 17.54
C ASP A 144 -9.65 10.29 16.55
N LYS A 145 -10.23 11.32 15.94
CA LYS A 145 -11.39 11.11 15.05
C LYS A 145 -11.05 10.34 13.78
N ILE A 146 -9.90 10.62 13.14
CA ILE A 146 -9.42 9.86 11.99
C ILE A 146 -9.06 8.44 12.42
N CYS A 147 -8.43 8.29 13.58
CA CYS A 147 -8.02 7.00 14.10
C CYS A 147 -9.22 6.11 14.43
N ASP A 148 -10.16 6.57 15.22
CA ASP A 148 -11.32 5.77 15.66
C ASP A 148 -12.27 5.47 14.50
N GLY A 149 -12.48 6.44 13.61
CA GLY A 149 -13.42 6.32 12.49
C GLY A 149 -12.88 5.50 11.32
N TYR A 150 -11.56 5.45 11.15
CA TYR A 150 -10.97 4.84 9.96
C TYR A 150 -9.72 4.00 10.24
N LEU A 151 -8.64 4.58 10.76
CA LEU A 151 -7.33 3.90 10.74
C LEU A 151 -7.29 2.66 11.64
N ILE A 152 -7.86 2.72 12.83
CA ILE A 152 -7.86 1.57 13.75
C ILE A 152 -8.68 0.42 13.18
N PRO A 153 -9.98 0.59 12.82
CA PRO A 153 -10.75 -0.51 12.25
C PRO A 153 -10.18 -1.02 10.92
N TYR A 154 -9.61 -0.14 10.10
CA TYR A 154 -8.95 -0.53 8.85
C TYR A 154 -7.73 -1.41 9.11
N ASN A 155 -6.85 -1.02 10.05
CA ASN A 155 -5.64 -1.78 10.35
C ASN A 155 -5.96 -3.13 11.02
N ILE A 156 -6.95 -3.19 11.92
CA ILE A 156 -7.41 -4.45 12.48
C ILE A 156 -7.90 -5.40 11.37
N LYS A 157 -8.70 -4.88 10.44
CA LYS A 157 -9.19 -5.67 9.30
C LYS A 157 -8.05 -6.15 8.40
N LEU A 158 -7.05 -5.30 8.17
CA LEU A 158 -5.93 -5.59 7.25
C LEU A 158 -4.92 -6.57 7.84
N TRP A 159 -4.56 -6.39 9.11
CA TRP A 159 -3.46 -7.12 9.75
C TRP A 159 -3.92 -8.23 10.70
N GLY A 160 -5.17 -8.20 11.14
CA GLY A 160 -5.70 -9.16 12.12
C GLY A 160 -5.19 -8.97 13.55
N ILE A 161 -4.49 -7.87 13.83
CA ILE A 161 -3.95 -7.51 15.15
C ILE A 161 -4.33 -6.07 15.49
N GLN A 162 -4.26 -5.72 16.78
CA GLN A 162 -4.51 -4.36 17.23
C GLN A 162 -3.34 -3.44 16.83
N PRO A 163 -3.59 -2.20 16.39
CA PRO A 163 -2.53 -1.23 16.14
C PRO A 163 -1.63 -0.96 17.35
N SER A 164 -2.16 -1.13 18.57
CA SER A 164 -1.38 -1.04 19.81
C SER A 164 -0.32 -2.14 19.98
N GLU A 165 -0.43 -3.24 19.24
CA GLU A 165 0.54 -4.33 19.22
C GLU A 165 1.59 -4.17 18.11
N MET A 166 1.49 -3.09 17.30
CA MET A 166 2.37 -2.84 16.17
C MET A 166 3.46 -1.82 16.53
N ASP A 167 4.67 -2.06 16.00
CA ASP A 167 5.78 -1.13 16.09
C ASP A 167 5.68 -0.01 15.03
N VAL A 168 6.50 1.01 15.18
CA VAL A 168 6.57 2.17 14.28
C VAL A 168 7.64 2.03 13.18
N ASP A 169 8.43 0.99 13.17
CA ASP A 169 9.55 0.80 12.23
C ASP A 169 9.15 0.82 10.74
N TRP A 170 7.90 0.50 10.42
CA TRP A 170 7.39 0.49 9.05
C TRP A 170 6.79 1.83 8.59
N LEU A 171 6.68 2.83 9.48
CA LEU A 171 6.07 4.14 9.20
C LEU A 171 6.79 4.95 8.12
N TYR A 172 8.01 4.58 7.76
CA TYR A 172 8.73 5.21 6.63
C TYR A 172 7.96 5.12 5.30
N LYS A 173 6.97 4.25 5.21
CA LYS A 173 6.08 4.10 4.04
C LYS A 173 4.86 5.03 4.08
N ILE A 174 4.56 5.62 5.25
CA ILE A 174 3.42 6.50 5.43
C ILE A 174 3.92 7.95 5.29
N PRO A 175 3.36 8.75 4.37
CA PRO A 175 3.70 10.15 4.27
C PRO A 175 3.38 10.88 5.57
N ARG A 176 4.28 11.76 5.96
CA ARG A 176 4.07 12.67 7.09
C ARG A 176 3.33 13.90 6.55
N ILE A 177 2.01 13.88 6.63
CA ILE A 177 1.19 15.04 6.30
C ILE A 177 1.19 16.02 7.47
N GLU A 178 1.37 17.31 7.19
CA GLU A 178 1.33 18.35 8.21
C GLU A 178 -0.11 18.81 8.46
N VAL A 179 -0.38 19.32 9.68
CA VAL A 179 -1.70 19.84 10.03
C VAL A 179 -2.14 20.95 9.08
N GLU A 180 -1.20 21.81 8.67
CA GLU A 180 -1.48 22.88 7.71
C GLU A 180 -1.94 22.35 6.36
N ASP A 181 -1.36 21.24 5.86
CA ASP A 181 -1.77 20.63 4.60
C ASP A 181 -3.19 20.07 4.69
N VAL A 182 -3.54 19.40 5.80
CA VAL A 182 -4.92 18.91 6.02
C VAL A 182 -5.93 20.04 6.00
N LEU A 183 -5.61 21.16 6.66
CA LEU A 183 -6.46 22.35 6.66
C LEU A 183 -6.58 22.96 5.27
N ARG A 184 -5.45 23.13 4.59
CA ARG A 184 -5.39 23.69 3.22
C ARG A 184 -6.26 22.89 2.26
N TYR A 185 -6.07 21.56 2.22
CA TYR A 185 -6.87 20.67 1.36
C TYR A 185 -8.36 20.75 1.66
N SER A 186 -8.72 20.86 2.94
CA SER A 186 -10.13 20.98 3.33
C SER A 186 -10.75 22.33 2.94
N LEU A 187 -10.00 23.44 3.01
CA LEU A 187 -10.46 24.77 2.68
C LEU A 187 -10.50 25.02 1.17
N GLU A 188 -9.46 24.57 0.46
CA GLU A 188 -9.35 24.74 -0.99
C GLU A 188 -10.15 23.71 -1.78
N ARG A 189 -10.64 22.64 -1.12
CA ARG A 189 -11.37 21.52 -1.74
C ARG A 189 -10.60 20.94 -2.92
N GLN A 190 -9.31 20.72 -2.74
CA GLN A 190 -8.44 20.23 -3.81
C GLN A 190 -8.85 18.83 -4.24
N GLN A 191 -9.04 18.64 -5.57
CA GLN A 191 -9.38 17.35 -6.16
C GLN A 191 -8.14 16.54 -6.56
N ASP A 192 -7.03 17.22 -6.87
CA ASP A 192 -5.78 16.62 -7.35
C ASP A 192 -4.71 16.62 -6.27
N VAL A 193 -5.03 16.04 -5.12
CA VAL A 193 -4.08 15.96 -4.00
C VAL A 193 -3.02 14.90 -4.31
N GLU A 194 -1.77 15.18 -3.96
CA GLU A 194 -0.70 14.22 -4.03
C GLU A 194 -1.02 12.99 -3.16
N LYS A 195 -1.18 11.84 -3.82
CA LYS A 195 -1.46 10.57 -3.15
C LYS A 195 -0.17 9.97 -2.62
N TYR A 196 -0.29 9.07 -1.66
CA TYR A 196 0.86 8.34 -1.14
C TYR A 196 1.67 7.67 -2.26
N PRO A 197 3.01 7.53 -2.12
CA PRO A 197 3.87 6.99 -3.18
C PRO A 197 3.43 5.65 -3.75
N CYS A 198 2.78 4.81 -2.92
CA CYS A 198 2.20 3.54 -3.37
C CYS A 198 0.96 3.71 -4.27
N HIS A 199 0.43 4.90 -4.39
CA HIS A 199 -0.71 5.26 -5.22
C HIS A 199 -0.36 6.26 -6.33
N ASN A 200 0.86 6.80 -6.33
CA ASN A 200 1.33 7.71 -7.36
C ASN A 200 1.97 6.92 -8.50
N ARG A 201 1.72 7.38 -9.72
CA ARG A 201 2.30 6.80 -10.94
C ARG A 201 3.79 6.97 -11.05
N ARG A 202 4.35 8.03 -10.49
CA ARG A 202 5.73 8.47 -10.67
C ARG A 202 6.44 8.59 -9.34
N SER A 203 6.99 7.48 -8.89
CA SER A 203 8.04 7.52 -7.87
C SER A 203 9.35 8.15 -8.39
N GLU A 204 9.42 8.47 -9.69
CA GLU A 204 10.63 8.96 -10.35
C GLU A 204 10.85 10.47 -10.23
N GLU A 205 9.83 11.26 -9.88
CA GLU A 205 9.91 12.72 -9.83
C GLU A 205 10.37 13.28 -8.48
N ARG A 206 10.61 12.42 -7.49
CA ARG A 206 11.17 12.85 -6.21
C ARG A 206 12.64 12.47 -6.13
N ARG A 207 13.47 13.31 -6.71
CA ARG A 207 14.90 13.42 -6.40
C ARG A 207 15.14 14.61 -5.50
#